data_25efd741879a79840d6244cd27b93546
#
_entry.id   25efd741879a79840d6244cd27b93546
#
_cell.length_a   1.000
_cell.length_b   1.000
_cell.length_c   1.000
_cell.angle_alpha   90.00
_cell.angle_beta   90.00
_cell.angle_gamma   90.00
#
_symmetry.space_group_name_H-M   'P 1'
#
loop_
_entity.id
_entity.type
_entity.pdbx_description
1 polymer ?
#
loop_
_entity_poly.entity_id
_entity_poly.type
_entity_poly.pdbx_seq_one_letter_code
_entity_poly.pdbx_strand_id
1 'polypeptide(L)'
;MKGIYNNILASCLIGIILFSGCSVTKHLPEGEVLYTGGKTVVENKSATPVGETALTEIDAALDKTPSTKMLGGFLPIPFKMWMYNSFVKYEKGLGKWLFNRLAANPPVFISTVNPEVRIKVATNLLRDYGYFNGKVTYETLVDKKDSLKASILYTVDMKNPYFIDTVYYQRFTPQTLRIMERGRRMSYISPGEQFNVVDLDEERTRISTLLRNRGYFYFRPDYMTYQADTTLVPGGHISLRLIPVPGLPAAAQRPYYVGDASVYLFGKNGEAPNDSMMYKNLNIHCLLYTSPSPR
;
A
#
# COMPACT_ATOMS: atom_id res chain seq x y z
N MET A 1 34.82 -16.00 -42.96
CA MET A 1 34.03 -15.52 -41.83
C MET A 1 32.83 -14.59 -42.18
N LYS A 2 32.95 -13.69 -43.17
CA LYS A 2 31.84 -12.83 -43.61
C LYS A 2 30.57 -13.56 -44.13
N GLY A 3 30.74 -14.72 -44.80
CA GLY A 3 29.58 -15.51 -45.35
C GLY A 3 28.72 -16.19 -44.29
N ILE A 4 29.29 -16.60 -43.17
CA ILE A 4 28.55 -17.26 -42.08
C ILE A 4 27.70 -16.24 -41.30
N TYR A 5 28.21 -15.04 -41.12
CA TYR A 5 27.47 -13.94 -40.48
C TYR A 5 26.24 -13.49 -41.30
N ASN A 6 26.40 -13.38 -42.62
CA ASN A 6 25.29 -13.02 -43.50
C ASN A 6 24.19 -14.11 -43.52
N ASN A 7 24.57 -15.37 -43.46
CA ASN A 7 23.57 -16.49 -43.46
C ASN A 7 22.85 -16.55 -42.10
N ILE A 8 23.53 -16.27 -40.98
CA ILE A 8 22.91 -16.18 -39.67
C ILE A 8 21.96 -14.96 -39.57
N LEU A 9 22.40 -13.82 -40.10
CA LEU A 9 21.58 -12.60 -40.13
C LEU A 9 20.32 -12.79 -41.02
N ALA A 10 20.48 -13.41 -42.20
CA ALA A 10 19.36 -13.73 -43.10
C ALA A 10 18.40 -14.74 -42.46
N SER A 11 18.92 -15.78 -41.77
CA SER A 11 18.11 -16.77 -41.05
C SER A 11 17.34 -16.16 -39.87
N CYS A 12 17.95 -15.23 -39.12
CA CYS A 12 17.26 -14.46 -38.07
C CYS A 12 16.20 -13.51 -38.64
N LEU A 13 16.47 -12.87 -39.80
CA LEU A 13 15.51 -11.97 -40.45
C LEU A 13 14.30 -12.77 -41.01
N ILE A 14 14.52 -13.94 -41.60
CA ILE A 14 13.45 -14.83 -42.07
C ILE A 14 12.65 -15.37 -40.87
N GLY A 15 13.30 -15.71 -39.75
CA GLY A 15 12.65 -16.09 -38.50
C GLY A 15 11.71 -15.00 -37.98
N ILE A 16 12.13 -13.74 -37.96
CA ILE A 16 11.33 -12.61 -37.52
C ILE A 16 10.11 -12.37 -38.44
N ILE A 17 10.28 -12.54 -39.76
CA ILE A 17 9.18 -12.37 -40.74
C ILE A 17 8.14 -13.49 -40.62
N LEU A 18 8.54 -14.72 -40.29
CA LEU A 18 7.62 -15.84 -40.07
C LEU A 18 6.77 -15.69 -38.78
N PHE A 19 7.25 -14.94 -37.80
CA PHE A 19 6.49 -14.66 -36.56
C PHE A 19 5.47 -13.51 -36.70
N SER A 20 5.56 -12.67 -37.72
CA SER A 20 4.66 -11.53 -37.91
C SER A 20 3.27 -11.87 -38.45
N GLY A 21 3.02 -13.13 -38.87
CA GLY A 21 1.77 -13.57 -39.50
C GLY A 21 0.75 -14.28 -38.58
N CYS A 22 1.08 -14.55 -37.30
CA CYS A 22 0.13 -15.22 -36.41
C CYS A 22 -0.78 -14.17 -35.72
N SER A 23 -2.07 -14.21 -36.06
CA SER A 23 -3.10 -13.45 -35.34
C SER A 23 -3.08 -13.82 -33.85
N VAL A 24 -2.82 -12.85 -33.00
CA VAL A 24 -2.75 -13.00 -31.53
C VAL A 24 -4.11 -13.43 -30.96
N THR A 25 -5.18 -13.16 -31.69
CA THR A 25 -6.58 -13.37 -31.28
C THR A 25 -7.20 -14.67 -31.80
N LYS A 26 -6.43 -15.54 -32.48
CA LYS A 26 -6.97 -16.75 -33.21
C LYS A 26 -7.63 -17.80 -32.30
N HIS A 27 -7.29 -17.86 -31.02
CA HIS A 27 -7.78 -18.90 -30.10
C HIS A 27 -8.29 -18.28 -28.79
N LEU A 28 -8.99 -17.14 -28.91
CA LEU A 28 -9.70 -16.57 -27.76
C LEU A 28 -10.98 -17.38 -27.49
N PRO A 29 -11.38 -17.54 -26.23
CA PRO A 29 -12.69 -18.08 -25.89
C PRO A 29 -13.81 -17.23 -26.51
N GLU A 30 -14.94 -17.84 -26.81
CA GLU A 30 -16.08 -17.11 -27.36
C GLU A 30 -16.56 -16.02 -26.41
N GLY A 31 -16.76 -14.83 -26.94
CA GLY A 31 -17.20 -13.66 -26.16
C GLY A 31 -16.12 -12.91 -25.39
N GLU A 32 -14.86 -13.38 -25.40
CA GLU A 32 -13.76 -12.69 -24.70
C GLU A 32 -12.99 -11.74 -25.62
N VAL A 33 -12.63 -10.58 -25.05
CA VAL A 33 -11.84 -9.54 -25.73
C VAL A 33 -10.49 -9.40 -25.02
N LEU A 34 -9.41 -9.45 -25.82
CA LEU A 34 -8.04 -9.34 -25.30
C LEU A 34 -7.74 -7.93 -24.80
N TYR A 35 -7.29 -7.83 -23.56
CA TYR A 35 -6.84 -6.57 -22.99
C TYR A 35 -5.44 -6.19 -23.51
N THR A 36 -5.31 -5.01 -24.11
CA THR A 36 -4.07 -4.51 -24.70
C THR A 36 -3.37 -3.46 -23.86
N GLY A 37 -3.98 -3.01 -22.78
CA GLY A 37 -3.43 -2.05 -21.82
C GLY A 37 -4.42 -1.00 -21.39
N GLY A 38 -4.07 -0.30 -20.31
CA GLY A 38 -4.77 0.88 -19.82
C GLY A 38 -4.00 2.15 -20.16
N LYS A 39 -4.72 3.25 -20.20
CA LYS A 39 -4.19 4.60 -20.26
C LYS A 39 -4.93 5.46 -19.27
N THR A 40 -4.21 6.21 -18.46
CA THR A 40 -4.80 7.17 -17.52
C THR A 40 -4.67 8.58 -18.10
N VAL A 41 -5.75 9.33 -18.06
CA VAL A 41 -5.81 10.76 -18.36
C VAL A 41 -6.25 11.48 -17.10
N VAL A 42 -5.50 12.50 -16.71
CA VAL A 42 -5.79 13.29 -15.51
C VAL A 42 -6.33 14.65 -15.92
N GLU A 43 -7.52 14.95 -15.44
CA GLU A 43 -8.17 16.25 -15.56
C GLU A 43 -8.05 17.01 -14.23
N ASN A 44 -8.00 18.35 -14.31
CA ASN A 44 -7.89 19.24 -13.14
C ASN A 44 -6.76 18.80 -12.18
N LYS A 45 -5.57 18.48 -12.75
CA LYS A 45 -4.41 18.05 -11.98
C LYS A 45 -4.05 19.07 -10.91
N SER A 46 -3.98 18.61 -9.66
CA SER A 46 -3.46 19.42 -8.56
C SER A 46 -1.93 19.47 -8.60
N ALA A 47 -1.37 20.64 -8.32
CA ALA A 47 0.09 20.85 -8.28
C ALA A 47 0.68 20.67 -6.86
N THR A 48 -0.09 20.10 -5.90
CA THR A 48 0.41 19.87 -4.55
C THR A 48 1.27 18.60 -4.49
N PRO A 49 2.29 18.53 -3.61
CA PRO A 49 3.08 17.31 -3.42
C PRO A 49 2.21 16.10 -3.03
N VAL A 50 1.19 16.32 -2.20
CA VAL A 50 0.20 15.30 -1.81
C VAL A 50 -0.58 14.80 -3.04
N GLY A 51 -0.93 15.72 -3.97
CA GLY A 51 -1.60 15.37 -5.22
C GLY A 51 -0.75 14.51 -6.15
N GLU A 52 0.56 14.73 -6.20
CA GLU A 52 1.47 13.90 -7.00
C GLU A 52 1.62 12.49 -6.41
N THR A 53 1.69 12.36 -5.09
CA THR A 53 1.68 11.07 -4.40
C THR A 53 0.38 10.33 -4.68
N ALA A 54 -0.76 11.00 -4.54
CA ALA A 54 -2.08 10.45 -4.84
C ALA A 54 -2.17 9.90 -6.27
N LEU A 55 -1.69 10.65 -7.25
CA LEU A 55 -1.69 10.22 -8.66
C LEU A 55 -0.82 8.99 -8.89
N THR A 56 0.33 8.91 -8.23
CA THR A 56 1.22 7.74 -8.35
C THR A 56 0.55 6.48 -7.83
N GLU A 57 -0.15 6.55 -6.70
CA GLU A 57 -0.88 5.42 -6.14
C GLU A 57 -2.13 5.06 -6.97
N ILE A 58 -2.83 6.08 -7.48
CA ILE A 58 -3.99 5.89 -8.37
C ILE A 58 -3.55 5.19 -9.66
N ASP A 59 -2.47 5.64 -10.29
CA ASP A 59 -1.94 4.99 -11.48
C ASP A 59 -1.55 3.53 -11.21
N ALA A 60 -0.92 3.25 -10.08
CA ALA A 60 -0.60 1.89 -9.67
C ALA A 60 -1.86 1.03 -9.45
N ALA A 61 -2.93 1.59 -8.88
CA ALA A 61 -4.20 0.90 -8.67
C ALA A 61 -4.96 0.64 -9.99
N LEU A 62 -4.85 1.55 -10.95
CA LEU A 62 -5.50 1.45 -12.27
C LEU A 62 -4.68 0.58 -13.23
N ASP A 63 -3.35 0.49 -13.08
CA ASP A 63 -2.50 -0.27 -13.98
C ASP A 63 -2.77 -1.79 -13.89
N LYS A 64 -2.88 -2.40 -15.04
CA LYS A 64 -2.86 -3.84 -15.21
C LYS A 64 -1.97 -4.18 -16.39
N THR A 65 -0.91 -4.91 -16.16
CA THR A 65 0.01 -5.32 -17.22
C THR A 65 -0.68 -6.23 -18.22
N PRO A 66 -0.80 -5.85 -19.50
CA PRO A 66 -1.40 -6.69 -20.53
C PRO A 66 -0.49 -7.86 -20.90
N SER A 67 -1.09 -8.97 -21.35
CA SER A 67 -0.35 -10.16 -21.81
C SER A 67 0.45 -9.94 -23.08
N THR A 68 0.17 -8.84 -23.79
CA THR A 68 0.85 -8.49 -25.05
C THR A 68 2.21 -7.82 -24.83
N LYS A 69 2.52 -7.43 -23.57
CA LYS A 69 3.81 -6.82 -23.24
C LYS A 69 4.73 -7.82 -22.55
N MET A 70 5.98 -7.86 -22.96
CA MET A 70 7.04 -8.71 -22.40
C MET A 70 8.17 -7.84 -21.84
N LEU A 71 8.88 -8.31 -20.80
CA LEU A 71 10.04 -7.63 -20.20
C LEU A 71 9.77 -6.16 -19.83
N GLY A 72 8.78 -5.93 -18.95
CA GLY A 72 8.50 -4.60 -18.45
C GLY A 72 7.92 -3.61 -19.46
N GLY A 73 7.41 -4.10 -20.60
CA GLY A 73 6.81 -3.26 -21.63
C GLY A 73 7.75 -2.79 -22.72
N PHE A 74 9.02 -3.15 -22.67
CA PHE A 74 10.03 -2.66 -23.63
C PHE A 74 9.95 -3.33 -25.02
N LEU A 75 9.47 -4.58 -25.11
CA LEU A 75 9.33 -5.30 -26.38
C LEU A 75 7.86 -5.65 -26.65
N PRO A 76 7.27 -5.18 -27.77
CA PRO A 76 5.89 -5.46 -28.15
C PRO A 76 5.71 -6.83 -28.80
N ILE A 77 6.51 -7.83 -28.42
CA ILE A 77 6.41 -9.17 -29.00
C ILE A 77 5.36 -9.97 -28.20
N PRO A 78 4.27 -10.40 -28.80
CA PRO A 78 3.21 -11.17 -28.13
C PRO A 78 3.63 -12.63 -27.92
N PHE A 79 4.87 -12.87 -27.45
CA PHE A 79 5.43 -14.21 -27.28
C PHE A 79 4.59 -15.10 -26.36
N LYS A 80 4.06 -14.54 -25.28
CA LYS A 80 3.17 -15.26 -24.36
C LYS A 80 1.88 -15.69 -25.05
N MET A 81 1.30 -14.82 -25.89
CA MET A 81 0.10 -15.16 -26.66
C MET A 81 0.37 -16.16 -27.76
N TRP A 82 1.51 -16.03 -28.44
CA TRP A 82 1.93 -17.01 -29.43
C TRP A 82 2.11 -18.41 -28.79
N MET A 83 2.78 -18.48 -27.65
CA MET A 83 2.92 -19.72 -26.89
C MET A 83 1.56 -20.27 -26.42
N TYR A 84 0.72 -19.42 -25.87
CA TYR A 84 -0.64 -19.80 -25.48
C TYR A 84 -1.38 -20.40 -26.67
N ASN A 85 -1.44 -19.71 -27.78
CA ASN A 85 -2.12 -20.15 -29.00
C ASN A 85 -1.52 -21.45 -29.62
N SER A 86 -0.20 -21.64 -29.48
CA SER A 86 0.49 -22.82 -30.02
C SER A 86 0.28 -24.06 -29.16
N PHE A 87 0.16 -23.92 -27.86
CA PHE A 87 0.17 -25.06 -26.95
C PHE A 87 -1.16 -25.29 -26.20
N VAL A 88 -2.11 -24.36 -26.28
CA VAL A 88 -3.42 -24.49 -25.60
C VAL A 88 -4.18 -25.76 -25.99
N LYS A 89 -3.97 -26.26 -27.20
CA LYS A 89 -4.64 -27.45 -27.73
C LYS A 89 -4.07 -28.79 -27.23
N TYR A 90 -2.89 -28.77 -26.58
CA TYR A 90 -2.26 -30.01 -26.14
C TYR A 90 -2.75 -30.39 -24.72
N GLU A 91 -3.50 -31.48 -24.63
CA GLU A 91 -4.01 -31.99 -23.36
C GLU A 91 -3.01 -32.88 -22.61
N LYS A 92 -2.05 -33.50 -23.31
CA LYS A 92 -1.06 -34.44 -22.77
C LYS A 92 0.32 -34.27 -23.40
N GLY A 93 1.40 -34.79 -22.76
CA GLY A 93 2.75 -34.90 -23.30
C GLY A 93 3.60 -33.66 -23.13
N LEU A 94 4.72 -33.61 -23.89
CA LEU A 94 5.72 -32.51 -23.85
C LEU A 94 5.12 -31.14 -24.12
N GLY A 95 4.11 -31.04 -24.97
CA GLY A 95 3.41 -29.79 -25.27
C GLY A 95 2.72 -29.21 -24.04
N LYS A 96 2.04 -30.02 -23.23
CA LYS A 96 1.40 -29.60 -22.00
C LYS A 96 2.42 -29.22 -20.94
N TRP A 97 3.52 -29.96 -20.83
CA TRP A 97 4.62 -29.64 -19.92
C TRP A 97 5.25 -28.29 -20.27
N LEU A 98 5.51 -28.05 -21.57
CA LEU A 98 6.04 -26.78 -22.07
C LEU A 98 5.07 -25.61 -21.82
N PHE A 99 3.78 -25.83 -22.04
CA PHE A 99 2.71 -24.86 -21.76
C PHE A 99 2.70 -24.48 -20.30
N ASN A 100 2.69 -25.46 -19.39
CA ASN A 100 2.67 -25.19 -17.95
C ASN A 100 3.93 -24.47 -17.43
N ARG A 101 5.08 -24.72 -18.06
CA ARG A 101 6.35 -24.16 -17.63
C ARG A 101 6.63 -22.75 -18.21
N LEU A 102 6.20 -22.49 -19.42
CA LEU A 102 6.54 -21.29 -20.19
C LEU A 102 5.37 -20.35 -20.43
N ALA A 103 4.15 -20.90 -20.56
CA ALA A 103 2.93 -20.15 -20.83
C ALA A 103 1.98 -20.08 -19.62
N ALA A 104 2.49 -20.23 -18.39
CA ALA A 104 1.72 -20.38 -17.15
C ALA A 104 0.74 -19.22 -16.84
N ASN A 105 0.82 -18.09 -17.53
CA ASN A 105 -0.10 -16.98 -17.34
C ASN A 105 -1.09 -16.93 -18.52
N PRO A 106 -2.39 -17.14 -18.26
CA PRO A 106 -3.42 -16.98 -19.28
C PRO A 106 -3.43 -15.55 -19.83
N PRO A 107 -3.95 -15.34 -21.04
CA PRO A 107 -4.16 -14.00 -21.57
C PRO A 107 -5.06 -13.19 -20.63
N VAL A 108 -4.77 -11.90 -20.51
CA VAL A 108 -5.62 -10.99 -19.74
C VAL A 108 -6.75 -10.53 -20.63
N PHE A 109 -7.98 -10.82 -20.23
CA PHE A 109 -9.19 -10.37 -20.92
C PHE A 109 -9.79 -9.14 -20.24
N ILE A 110 -10.57 -8.36 -20.98
CA ILE A 110 -11.28 -7.20 -20.43
C ILE A 110 -12.16 -7.63 -19.24
N SER A 111 -12.83 -8.77 -19.31
CA SER A 111 -13.62 -9.35 -18.23
C SER A 111 -12.84 -9.55 -16.93
N THR A 112 -11.54 -9.90 -17.03
CA THR A 112 -10.68 -10.15 -15.86
C THR A 112 -10.01 -8.90 -15.28
N VAL A 113 -10.02 -7.78 -15.99
CA VAL A 113 -9.43 -6.51 -15.51
C VAL A 113 -10.26 -5.90 -14.40
N ASN A 114 -11.58 -6.12 -14.40
CA ASN A 114 -12.54 -5.56 -13.45
C ASN A 114 -12.38 -4.04 -13.26
N PRO A 115 -12.57 -3.23 -14.31
CA PRO A 115 -12.35 -1.79 -14.26
C PRO A 115 -13.24 -1.08 -13.22
N GLU A 116 -14.44 -1.60 -12.97
CA GLU A 116 -15.35 -1.07 -11.93
C GLU A 116 -14.77 -1.13 -10.52
N VAL A 117 -14.10 -2.23 -10.17
CA VAL A 117 -13.43 -2.35 -8.88
C VAL A 117 -12.25 -1.38 -8.80
N ARG A 118 -11.48 -1.26 -9.88
CA ARG A 118 -10.33 -0.36 -9.95
C ARG A 118 -10.71 1.10 -9.80
N ILE A 119 -11.77 1.57 -10.47
CA ILE A 119 -12.25 2.94 -10.29
C ILE A 119 -12.78 3.20 -8.88
N LYS A 120 -13.39 2.20 -8.21
CA LYS A 120 -13.77 2.35 -6.80
C LYS A 120 -12.55 2.52 -5.90
N VAL A 121 -11.52 1.70 -6.08
CA VAL A 121 -10.25 1.83 -5.34
C VAL A 121 -9.61 3.21 -5.60
N ALA A 122 -9.48 3.61 -6.86
CA ALA A 122 -8.91 4.89 -7.23
C ALA A 122 -9.72 6.09 -6.69
N THR A 123 -11.06 5.97 -6.66
CA THR A 123 -11.93 7.00 -6.07
C THR A 123 -11.77 7.09 -4.55
N ASN A 124 -11.57 5.95 -3.87
CA ASN A 124 -11.27 5.96 -2.45
C ASN A 124 -9.90 6.59 -2.17
N LEU A 125 -8.87 6.26 -2.98
CA LEU A 125 -7.56 6.92 -2.88
C LEU A 125 -7.67 8.45 -3.06
N LEU A 126 -8.49 8.94 -4.02
CA LEU A 126 -8.74 10.38 -4.13
C LEU A 126 -9.27 10.97 -2.82
N ARG A 127 -10.21 10.29 -2.16
CA ARG A 127 -10.79 10.75 -0.88
C ARG A 127 -9.77 10.69 0.25
N ASP A 128 -8.93 9.66 0.27
CA ASP A 128 -7.89 9.49 1.29
C ASP A 128 -6.85 10.62 1.24
N TYR A 129 -6.66 11.21 0.05
CA TYR A 129 -5.80 12.39 -0.17
C TYR A 129 -6.55 13.72 -0.20
N GLY A 130 -7.82 13.76 0.27
CA GLY A 130 -8.59 14.99 0.42
C GLY A 130 -9.34 15.47 -0.83
N TYR A 131 -9.35 14.70 -1.90
CA TYR A 131 -10.12 15.02 -3.12
C TYR A 131 -11.54 14.44 -3.06
N PHE A 132 -12.34 14.90 -2.10
CA PHE A 132 -13.69 14.33 -1.83
C PHE A 132 -14.65 14.46 -2.99
N ASN A 133 -14.50 15.48 -3.83
CA ASN A 133 -15.29 15.71 -5.03
C ASN A 133 -14.68 15.09 -6.29
N GLY A 134 -13.51 14.44 -6.15
CA GLY A 134 -12.83 13.76 -7.23
C GLY A 134 -13.63 12.57 -7.75
N LYS A 135 -13.49 12.29 -9.04
CA LYS A 135 -14.20 11.21 -9.72
C LYS A 135 -13.26 10.47 -10.66
N VAL A 136 -13.38 9.15 -10.68
CA VAL A 136 -12.69 8.30 -11.66
C VAL A 136 -13.74 7.62 -12.52
N THR A 137 -13.55 7.67 -13.83
CA THR A 137 -14.39 7.00 -14.82
C THR A 137 -13.54 6.14 -15.75
N TYR A 138 -14.15 5.23 -16.47
CA TYR A 138 -13.46 4.44 -17.48
C TYR A 138 -14.30 4.31 -18.75
N GLU A 139 -13.60 4.10 -19.87
CA GLU A 139 -14.17 3.81 -21.17
C GLU A 139 -13.38 2.66 -21.81
N THR A 140 -14.09 1.70 -22.39
CA THR A 140 -13.45 0.60 -23.13
C THR A 140 -13.32 1.00 -24.59
N LEU A 141 -12.07 1.09 -25.07
CA LEU A 141 -11.76 1.45 -26.43
C LEU A 141 -11.41 0.20 -27.24
N VAL A 142 -12.31 -0.21 -28.13
CA VAL A 142 -12.10 -1.33 -29.04
C VAL A 142 -11.12 -0.90 -30.13
N ASP A 143 -10.16 -1.77 -30.48
CA ASP A 143 -9.20 -1.52 -31.56
C ASP A 143 -9.92 -1.47 -32.91
N LYS A 144 -9.64 -0.45 -33.70
CA LYS A 144 -10.26 -0.25 -35.03
C LYS A 144 -9.87 -1.33 -36.07
N LYS A 145 -8.74 -2.00 -35.85
CA LYS A 145 -8.21 -3.05 -36.75
C LYS A 145 -8.60 -4.46 -36.36
N ASP A 146 -8.88 -4.69 -35.08
CA ASP A 146 -9.17 -6.00 -34.52
C ASP A 146 -10.16 -5.88 -33.36
N SER A 147 -11.43 -6.15 -33.63
CA SER A 147 -12.52 -6.04 -32.66
C SER A 147 -12.35 -6.98 -31.44
N LEU A 148 -11.47 -7.97 -31.52
CA LEU A 148 -11.13 -8.86 -30.41
C LEU A 148 -10.05 -8.27 -29.48
N LYS A 149 -9.64 -7.02 -29.71
CA LYS A 149 -8.70 -6.28 -28.87
C LYS A 149 -9.35 -5.02 -28.32
N ALA A 150 -9.13 -4.76 -27.07
CA ALA A 150 -9.56 -3.51 -26.47
C ALA A 150 -8.57 -3.00 -25.42
N SER A 151 -8.56 -1.71 -25.22
CA SER A 151 -7.85 -1.01 -24.15
C SER A 151 -8.85 -0.29 -23.25
N ILE A 152 -8.41 0.09 -22.06
CA ILE A 152 -9.24 0.85 -21.13
C ILE A 152 -8.63 2.25 -20.98
N LEU A 153 -9.43 3.27 -21.21
CA LEU A 153 -9.11 4.65 -20.91
C LEU A 153 -9.72 4.98 -19.54
N TYR A 154 -8.87 5.30 -18.57
CA TYR A 154 -9.30 5.84 -17.29
C TYR A 154 -9.18 7.36 -17.30
N THR A 155 -10.21 8.05 -16.86
CA THR A 155 -10.21 9.48 -16.67
C THR A 155 -10.31 9.79 -15.19
N VAL A 156 -9.28 10.43 -14.64
CA VAL A 156 -9.19 10.86 -13.24
C VAL A 156 -9.41 12.37 -13.18
N ASP A 157 -10.57 12.80 -12.70
CA ASP A 157 -10.88 14.21 -12.45
C ASP A 157 -10.64 14.49 -10.94
N MET A 158 -9.54 15.15 -10.59
CA MET A 158 -9.14 15.35 -9.21
C MET A 158 -9.99 16.39 -8.48
N LYS A 159 -10.45 17.45 -9.17
CA LYS A 159 -11.07 18.62 -8.55
C LYS A 159 -10.13 19.31 -7.54
N ASN A 160 -10.69 20.14 -6.67
CA ASN A 160 -9.92 20.84 -5.65
C ASN A 160 -9.77 19.97 -4.39
N PRO A 161 -8.57 19.92 -3.78
CA PRO A 161 -8.37 19.24 -2.51
C PRO A 161 -9.01 20.02 -1.35
N TYR A 162 -9.28 19.31 -0.27
CA TYR A 162 -9.72 19.89 0.99
C TYR A 162 -8.54 20.11 1.91
N PHE A 163 -8.56 21.23 2.65
CA PHE A 163 -7.54 21.61 3.62
C PHE A 163 -8.09 21.52 5.05
N ILE A 164 -7.24 21.18 5.98
CA ILE A 164 -7.58 21.13 7.41
C ILE A 164 -7.75 22.56 7.92
N ASP A 165 -8.92 22.88 8.44
CA ASP A 165 -9.19 24.16 9.09
C ASP A 165 -8.81 24.12 10.57
N THR A 166 -9.38 23.16 11.30
CA THR A 166 -9.18 23.02 12.74
C THR A 166 -9.08 21.55 13.14
N VAL A 167 -8.31 21.29 14.20
CA VAL A 167 -8.17 19.97 14.81
C VAL A 167 -8.52 20.05 16.30
N TYR A 168 -9.52 19.29 16.72
CA TYR A 168 -9.97 19.23 18.10
C TYR A 168 -9.76 17.83 18.69
N TYR A 169 -9.28 17.76 19.93
CA TYR A 169 -9.27 16.55 20.73
C TYR A 169 -10.46 16.56 21.69
N GLN A 170 -11.36 15.60 21.59
CA GLN A 170 -12.60 15.61 22.37
C GLN A 170 -12.91 14.25 22.98
N ARG A 171 -13.70 14.23 24.05
CA ARG A 171 -14.17 13.03 24.75
C ARG A 171 -13.10 12.15 25.39
N PHE A 172 -11.89 12.64 25.53
CA PHE A 172 -10.85 12.00 26.33
C PHE A 172 -10.92 12.44 27.78
N THR A 173 -10.25 11.72 28.67
CA THR A 173 -10.14 12.15 30.07
C THR A 173 -9.35 13.47 30.20
N PRO A 174 -9.60 14.30 31.21
CA PRO A 174 -8.87 15.57 31.36
C PRO A 174 -7.35 15.39 31.45
N GLN A 175 -6.88 14.24 31.95
CA GLN A 175 -5.45 13.93 32.04
C GLN A 175 -4.85 13.63 30.66
N THR A 176 -5.50 12.76 29.86
CA THR A 176 -5.04 12.45 28.50
C THR A 176 -5.08 13.67 27.61
N LEU A 177 -6.15 14.49 27.67
CA LEU A 177 -6.25 15.75 26.92
C LEU A 177 -5.06 16.67 27.19
N ARG A 178 -4.69 16.86 28.47
CA ARG A 178 -3.53 17.69 28.83
C ARG A 178 -2.22 17.17 28.24
N ILE A 179 -2.04 15.84 28.17
CA ILE A 179 -0.85 15.24 27.57
C ILE A 179 -0.85 15.46 26.06
N MET A 180 -1.97 15.24 25.40
CA MET A 180 -2.13 15.42 23.95
C MET A 180 -1.90 16.87 23.54
N GLU A 181 -2.50 17.83 24.26
CA GLU A 181 -2.35 19.28 23.99
C GLU A 181 -0.90 19.76 24.18
N ARG A 182 -0.20 19.28 25.19
CA ARG A 182 1.24 19.60 25.38
C ARG A 182 2.10 19.06 24.23
N GLY A 183 1.70 17.96 23.62
CA GLY A 183 2.38 17.34 22.49
C GLY A 183 1.98 17.91 21.11
N ARG A 184 1.05 18.86 21.05
CA ARG A 184 0.48 19.36 19.78
C ARG A 184 1.51 19.97 18.83
N ARG A 185 2.61 20.55 19.34
CA ARG A 185 3.68 21.11 18.50
C ARG A 185 4.38 20.10 17.61
N MET A 186 4.26 18.81 17.92
CA MET A 186 4.85 17.70 17.16
C MET A 186 3.79 16.95 16.34
N SER A 187 2.63 17.58 16.12
CA SER A 187 1.54 16.97 15.34
C SER A 187 1.92 16.84 13.87
N TYR A 188 1.53 15.74 13.26
CA TYR A 188 1.61 15.52 11.81
C TYR A 188 0.50 16.23 11.03
N ILE A 189 -0.49 16.76 11.74
CA ILE A 189 -1.64 17.45 11.15
C ILE A 189 -1.75 18.86 11.70
N SER A 190 -1.80 19.85 10.82
CA SER A 190 -1.88 21.26 11.18
C SER A 190 -2.92 22.00 10.37
N PRO A 191 -3.53 23.06 10.91
CA PRO A 191 -4.41 23.92 10.13
C PRO A 191 -3.70 24.50 8.90
N GLY A 192 -4.38 24.48 7.76
CA GLY A 192 -3.85 24.95 6.47
C GLY A 192 -3.16 23.85 5.65
N GLU A 193 -2.89 22.67 6.21
CA GLU A 193 -2.37 21.54 5.45
C GLU A 193 -3.48 20.80 4.69
N GLN A 194 -3.12 20.19 3.56
CA GLN A 194 -4.06 19.38 2.80
C GLN A 194 -4.45 18.14 3.60
N PHE A 195 -5.73 17.77 3.55
CA PHE A 195 -6.22 16.53 4.19
C PHE A 195 -5.53 15.31 3.57
N ASN A 196 -4.98 14.45 4.44
CA ASN A 196 -4.31 13.22 4.05
C ASN A 196 -4.52 12.17 5.14
N VAL A 197 -5.06 11.01 4.77
CA VAL A 197 -5.32 9.92 5.73
C VAL A 197 -4.02 9.34 6.30
N VAL A 198 -2.93 9.35 5.54
CA VAL A 198 -1.63 8.88 6.02
C VAL A 198 -1.16 9.71 7.22
N ASP A 199 -1.23 11.04 7.12
CA ASP A 199 -0.85 11.95 8.22
C ASP A 199 -1.77 11.79 9.43
N LEU A 200 -3.06 11.51 9.21
CA LEU A 200 -4.01 11.20 10.28
C LEU A 200 -3.63 9.91 11.04
N ASP A 201 -3.17 8.89 10.33
CA ASP A 201 -2.75 7.62 10.91
C ASP A 201 -1.41 7.76 11.65
N GLU A 202 -0.48 8.52 11.11
CA GLU A 202 0.77 8.87 11.78
C GLU A 202 0.51 9.66 13.07
N GLU A 203 -0.44 10.59 13.05
CA GLU A 203 -0.83 11.35 14.24
C GLU A 203 -1.45 10.44 15.32
N ARG A 204 -2.32 9.49 14.94
CA ARG A 204 -2.85 8.49 15.89
C ARG A 204 -1.72 7.67 16.51
N THR A 205 -0.75 7.27 15.71
CA THR A 205 0.43 6.50 16.16
C THR A 205 1.30 7.33 17.10
N ARG A 206 1.55 8.60 16.75
CA ARG A 206 2.29 9.56 17.59
C ARG A 206 1.62 9.77 18.94
N ILE A 207 0.31 10.03 18.95
CA ILE A 207 -0.46 10.24 20.19
C ILE A 207 -0.44 8.99 21.05
N SER A 208 -0.63 7.81 20.45
CA SER A 208 -0.55 6.53 21.17
C SER A 208 0.81 6.36 21.84
N THR A 209 1.89 6.64 21.13
CA THR A 209 3.26 6.59 21.66
C THR A 209 3.47 7.61 22.79
N LEU A 210 2.97 8.83 22.60
CA LEU A 210 3.03 9.88 23.62
C LEU A 210 2.32 9.48 24.92
N LEU A 211 1.14 8.88 24.82
CA LEU A 211 0.38 8.40 25.97
C LEU A 211 1.05 7.19 26.64
N ARG A 212 1.55 6.24 25.86
CA ARG A 212 2.30 5.08 26.39
C ARG A 212 3.54 5.51 27.18
N ASN A 213 4.28 6.49 26.69
CA ASN A 213 5.43 7.07 27.39
C ASN A 213 5.06 7.81 28.68
N ARG A 214 3.77 8.06 28.92
CA ARG A 214 3.20 8.67 30.14
C ARG A 214 2.45 7.67 31.01
N GLY A 215 2.68 6.36 30.78
CA GLY A 215 2.15 5.29 31.58
C GLY A 215 0.85 4.64 31.04
N TYR A 216 0.23 5.15 30.01
CA TYR A 216 -0.97 4.52 29.42
C TYR A 216 -0.57 3.33 28.55
N PHE A 217 0.01 2.31 29.18
CA PHE A 217 0.70 1.19 28.54
C PHE A 217 -0.15 0.45 27.51
N TYR A 218 -1.45 0.27 27.77
CA TYR A 218 -2.37 -0.45 26.89
C TYR A 218 -3.02 0.43 25.83
N PHE A 219 -2.66 1.70 25.74
CA PHE A 219 -3.24 2.59 24.74
C PHE A 219 -2.71 2.26 23.32
N ARG A 220 -3.62 2.20 22.34
CA ARG A 220 -3.32 1.85 20.93
C ARG A 220 -3.85 2.93 19.98
N PRO A 221 -3.26 3.07 18.75
CA PRO A 221 -3.77 3.98 17.72
C PRO A 221 -5.24 3.70 17.36
N ASP A 222 -5.63 2.42 17.31
CA ASP A 222 -6.99 1.97 16.94
C ASP A 222 -8.07 2.39 17.96
N TYR A 223 -7.66 2.89 19.13
CA TYR A 223 -8.58 3.41 20.15
C TYR A 223 -9.00 4.85 19.89
N MET A 224 -8.54 5.45 18.79
CA MET A 224 -8.89 6.79 18.36
C MET A 224 -9.44 6.76 16.94
N THR A 225 -10.41 7.62 16.67
CA THR A 225 -10.97 7.83 15.33
C THR A 225 -11.18 9.31 15.07
N TYR A 226 -11.17 9.68 13.79
CA TYR A 226 -11.48 11.04 13.39
C TYR A 226 -12.94 11.16 12.96
N GLN A 227 -13.57 12.23 13.38
CA GLN A 227 -14.79 12.73 12.79
C GLN A 227 -14.48 13.98 11.99
N ALA A 228 -14.78 13.92 10.71
CA ALA A 228 -14.56 15.00 9.76
C ALA A 228 -15.88 15.73 9.48
N ASP A 229 -15.85 17.04 9.50
CA ASP A 229 -17.02 17.88 9.25
C ASP A 229 -16.67 18.91 8.17
N THR A 230 -17.32 18.78 7.01
CA THR A 230 -17.16 19.69 5.88
C THR A 230 -18.25 20.75 5.80
N THR A 231 -19.27 20.66 6.68
CA THR A 231 -20.44 21.57 6.66
C THR A 231 -20.21 22.82 7.48
N LEU A 232 -19.32 22.77 8.47
CA LEU A 232 -19.04 23.87 9.37
C LEU A 232 -18.17 24.96 8.72
N VAL A 233 -17.39 24.59 7.70
CA VAL A 233 -16.41 25.51 7.08
C VAL A 233 -16.63 25.48 5.55
N PRO A 234 -17.00 26.60 4.92
CA PRO A 234 -17.18 26.67 3.47
C PRO A 234 -15.83 26.69 2.74
N GLY A 235 -15.86 26.35 1.44
CA GLY A 235 -14.72 26.62 0.57
C GLY A 235 -13.61 25.57 0.54
N GLY A 236 -13.96 24.28 0.70
CA GLY A 236 -12.94 23.22 0.57
C GLY A 236 -12.07 23.05 1.82
N HIS A 237 -12.64 23.37 3.00
CA HIS A 237 -12.00 23.17 4.29
C HIS A 237 -12.72 22.10 5.11
N ILE A 238 -12.03 21.50 6.05
CA ILE A 238 -12.52 20.41 6.89
C ILE A 238 -12.11 20.61 8.35
N SER A 239 -13.09 20.52 9.25
CA SER A 239 -12.83 20.47 10.69
C SER A 239 -12.69 19.02 11.15
N LEU A 240 -11.60 18.70 11.83
CA LEU A 240 -11.31 17.36 12.33
C LEU A 240 -11.50 17.29 13.85
N ARG A 241 -12.20 16.27 14.30
CA ARG A 241 -12.36 15.94 15.72
C ARG A 241 -11.78 14.54 15.97
N LEU A 242 -10.69 14.47 16.72
CA LEU A 242 -10.15 13.22 17.21
C LEU A 242 -10.88 12.83 18.49
N ILE A 243 -11.50 11.66 18.47
CA ILE A 243 -12.30 11.13 19.58
C ILE A 243 -11.91 9.68 19.89
N PRO A 244 -12.10 9.20 21.13
CA PRO A 244 -11.95 7.79 21.43
C PRO A 244 -13.05 6.97 20.78
N VAL A 245 -12.73 5.74 20.38
CA VAL A 245 -13.73 4.80 19.88
C VAL A 245 -14.72 4.41 20.97
N PRO A 246 -15.98 4.12 20.64
CA PRO A 246 -16.94 3.59 21.60
C PRO A 246 -16.44 2.26 22.20
N GLY A 247 -16.60 2.11 23.53
CA GLY A 247 -16.17 0.88 24.21
C GLY A 247 -14.66 0.80 24.48
N LEU A 248 -13.96 1.94 24.53
CA LEU A 248 -12.53 1.98 24.90
C LEU A 248 -12.29 1.22 26.21
N PRO A 249 -11.37 0.21 26.26
CA PRO A 249 -11.10 -0.57 27.47
C PRO A 249 -10.66 0.30 28.65
N ALA A 250 -11.18 0.01 29.83
CA ALA A 250 -10.82 0.73 31.06
C ALA A 250 -9.30 0.69 31.34
N ALA A 251 -8.64 -0.42 30.99
CA ALA A 251 -7.19 -0.56 31.10
C ALA A 251 -6.42 0.45 30.27
N ALA A 252 -6.94 0.86 29.11
CA ALA A 252 -6.31 1.85 28.26
C ALA A 252 -6.51 3.29 28.75
N GLN A 253 -7.49 3.51 29.65
CA GLN A 253 -7.85 4.85 30.13
C GLN A 253 -7.11 5.29 31.41
N ARG A 254 -6.30 4.40 31.99
CA ARG A 254 -5.55 4.67 33.23
C ARG A 254 -4.04 4.52 33.02
N PRO A 255 -3.23 5.33 33.70
CA PRO A 255 -1.79 5.14 33.67
C PRO A 255 -1.36 3.98 34.58
N TYR A 256 -0.29 3.31 34.16
CA TYR A 256 0.38 2.25 34.92
C TYR A 256 1.78 2.74 35.28
N TYR A 257 2.22 2.34 36.45
CA TYR A 257 3.54 2.67 36.97
C TYR A 257 4.28 1.37 37.27
N VAL A 258 5.59 1.40 37.13
CA VAL A 258 6.44 0.30 37.56
C VAL A 258 6.41 0.29 39.10
N GLY A 259 6.01 -0.84 39.67
CA GLY A 259 6.07 -1.07 41.11
C GLY A 259 7.49 -1.49 41.54
N ASP A 260 7.57 -2.42 42.48
CA ASP A 260 8.84 -2.97 42.91
C ASP A 260 9.48 -3.78 41.78
N ALA A 261 10.75 -3.50 41.50
CA ALA A 261 11.51 -4.22 40.51
C ALA A 261 12.66 -4.99 41.21
N SER A 262 12.77 -6.28 40.86
CA SER A 262 13.85 -7.13 41.36
C SER A 262 14.67 -7.67 40.22
N VAL A 263 15.99 -7.63 40.34
CA VAL A 263 16.94 -8.18 39.39
C VAL A 263 17.65 -9.35 40.04
N TYR A 264 17.56 -10.51 39.42
CA TYR A 264 18.24 -11.74 39.88
C TYR A 264 19.45 -12.03 39.01
N LEU A 265 20.64 -11.96 39.57
CA LEU A 265 21.89 -12.29 38.91
C LEU A 265 22.31 -13.72 39.33
N PHE A 266 22.20 -14.64 38.41
CA PHE A 266 22.60 -16.04 38.61
C PHE A 266 24.08 -16.23 38.30
N GLY A 267 24.75 -17.11 39.00
CA GLY A 267 26.12 -17.48 38.75
C GLY A 267 26.30 -18.17 37.39
N LYS A 268 27.54 -18.31 36.94
CA LYS A 268 27.92 -18.86 35.63
C LYS A 268 27.37 -20.27 35.40
N ASN A 269 27.18 -21.06 36.49
CA ASN A 269 26.65 -22.41 36.43
C ASN A 269 25.19 -22.52 36.87
N GLY A 270 24.45 -21.39 36.88
CA GLY A 270 23.05 -21.33 37.31
C GLY A 270 22.89 -21.29 38.83
N GLU A 271 23.93 -20.96 39.58
CA GLU A 271 23.88 -20.82 41.05
C GLU A 271 22.91 -19.69 41.40
N ALA A 272 22.00 -19.99 42.38
CA ALA A 272 21.02 -19.02 42.84
C ALA A 272 21.67 -17.87 43.63
N PRO A 273 21.13 -16.63 43.53
CA PRO A 273 21.61 -15.53 44.35
C PRO A 273 21.53 -15.86 45.84
N ASN A 274 22.55 -15.53 46.60
CA ASN A 274 22.66 -15.77 48.04
C ASN A 274 22.74 -14.46 48.87
N ASP A 275 22.76 -13.33 48.21
CA ASP A 275 22.75 -12.00 48.80
C ASP A 275 21.80 -11.05 48.09
N SER A 276 21.40 -9.98 48.76
CA SER A 276 20.53 -8.99 48.17
C SER A 276 20.92 -7.58 48.64
N MET A 277 20.84 -6.65 47.70
CA MET A 277 21.10 -5.23 47.96
C MET A 277 20.04 -4.34 47.31
N MET A 278 19.75 -3.23 47.93
CA MET A 278 18.92 -2.17 47.37
C MET A 278 19.80 -1.15 46.64
N TYR A 279 19.57 -0.95 45.35
CA TYR A 279 20.19 0.12 44.58
C TYR A 279 19.11 0.99 43.95
N LYS A 280 19.01 2.22 44.45
CA LYS A 280 17.89 3.13 44.14
C LYS A 280 16.55 2.42 44.45
N ASN A 281 15.72 2.14 43.42
CA ASN A 281 14.42 1.47 43.55
C ASN A 281 14.46 0.05 43.03
N LEU A 282 15.64 -0.57 42.91
CA LEU A 282 15.81 -1.94 42.43
C LEU A 282 16.30 -2.82 43.58
N ASN A 283 15.60 -3.92 43.80
CA ASN A 283 16.10 -5.03 44.63
C ASN A 283 17.01 -5.90 43.75
N ILE A 284 18.31 -5.92 44.05
CA ILE A 284 19.28 -6.71 43.31
C ILE A 284 19.61 -7.92 44.16
N HIS A 285 19.30 -9.12 43.64
CA HIS A 285 19.70 -10.41 44.22
C HIS A 285 20.92 -10.92 43.45
N CYS A 286 22.05 -11.09 44.09
CA CYS A 286 23.32 -11.45 43.45
C CYS A 286 24.06 -12.52 44.26
N LEU A 287 25.10 -13.10 43.66
CA LEU A 287 26.04 -13.98 44.35
C LEU A 287 27.12 -13.12 45.02
N LEU A 288 27.23 -13.27 46.34
CA LEU A 288 28.39 -12.71 47.04
C LEU A 288 29.51 -13.75 46.90
N TYR A 289 30.48 -13.43 46.05
CA TYR A 289 31.76 -14.20 46.01
C TYR A 289 32.66 -13.69 47.13
N THR A 290 32.80 -14.40 48.21
CA THR A 290 33.88 -14.20 49.16
C THR A 290 35.14 -14.73 48.50
N SER A 291 35.85 -13.88 47.74
CA SER A 291 37.18 -14.17 47.28
C SER A 291 38.08 -14.30 48.54
N PRO A 292 38.78 -15.46 48.75
CA PRO A 292 39.84 -15.46 49.76
C PRO A 292 40.89 -14.43 49.33
N SER A 293 41.14 -13.47 50.23
CA SER A 293 42.22 -12.51 50.04
C SER A 293 43.48 -13.25 49.70
N PRO A 294 44.23 -12.92 48.62
CA PRO A 294 45.52 -13.46 48.40
C PRO A 294 46.45 -13.02 49.51
N ARG A 295 47.01 -13.95 50.26
CA ARG A 295 48.09 -13.72 51.21
C ARG A 295 49.35 -13.41 50.43
#